data_f03c592712bb9aa958c64beb013f6d16
#
_entry.id   f03c592712bb9aa958c64beb013f6d16
#
_cell.length_a   1.000
_cell.length_b   1.000
_cell.length_c   1.000
_cell.angle_alpha   90.00
_cell.angle_beta   90.00
_cell.angle_gamma   90.00
#
_symmetry.space_group_name_H-M   'P 1'
#
loop_
_entity.id
_entity.type
_entity.pdbx_description
1 polymer ?
#
loop_
_entity_poly.entity_id
_entity_poly.type
_entity_poly.pdbx_seq_one_letter_code
_entity_poly.pdbx_strand_id
1 'polypeptide(L)'
;MPAVGPLLSEYRKQSRLSQLDLLLMAVVSSRHISFIETGRTIPSRAMILRLADALGLAHTDSNLLLHSGGYAPAYTELELGANDMKPFREALMLILDNHNPYPARVMDGSWNLLMANSAQQMMTAQIMDASGAPPAMNILKAVFRQDSYRLFIEDWDEVASHTLKRLYKQVLAFGKPSDDALCKRLTDM
;
A
#
# COMPACT_ATOMS: atom_id res chain seq x y z
N MET A 1 -0.98 -12.29 -14.50
CA MET A 1 -0.10 -11.71 -13.48
C MET A 1 1.19 -11.28 -14.15
N PRO A 2 1.76 -10.12 -13.86
CA PRO A 2 3.08 -9.78 -14.37
C PRO A 2 4.08 -10.80 -13.84
N ALA A 3 4.96 -11.29 -14.72
CA ALA A 3 6.04 -12.16 -14.32
C ALA A 3 7.07 -11.37 -13.49
N VAL A 4 7.78 -12.04 -12.57
CA VAL A 4 8.75 -11.39 -11.66
C VAL A 4 9.83 -10.59 -12.40
N GLY A 5 10.26 -11.07 -13.56
CA GLY A 5 11.30 -10.41 -14.35
C GLY A 5 10.95 -9.00 -14.85
N PRO A 6 9.84 -8.83 -15.60
CA PRO A 6 9.37 -7.53 -16.03
C PRO A 6 9.15 -6.55 -14.87
N LEU A 7 8.56 -7.02 -13.76
CA LEU A 7 8.31 -6.19 -12.58
C LEU A 7 9.62 -5.74 -11.91
N LEU A 8 10.61 -6.63 -11.78
CA LEU A 8 11.95 -6.29 -11.29
C LEU A 8 12.62 -5.24 -12.17
N SER A 9 12.54 -5.41 -13.51
CA SER A 9 13.10 -4.46 -14.47
C SER A 9 12.43 -3.08 -14.36
N GLU A 10 11.12 -3.05 -14.11
CA GLU A 10 10.37 -1.82 -13.88
C GLU A 10 10.86 -1.08 -12.63
N TYR A 11 10.92 -1.75 -11.48
CA TYR A 11 11.42 -1.16 -10.23
C TYR A 11 12.86 -0.65 -10.35
N ARG A 12 13.74 -1.43 -10.98
CA ARG A 12 15.12 -1.00 -11.22
C ARG A 12 15.19 0.29 -12.05
N LYS A 13 14.40 0.37 -13.13
CA LYS A 13 14.34 1.57 -13.98
C LYS A 13 13.75 2.77 -13.23
N GLN A 14 12.73 2.57 -12.41
CA GLN A 14 12.16 3.62 -11.56
C GLN A 14 13.20 4.17 -10.57
N SER A 15 14.06 3.29 -10.03
CA SER A 15 15.19 3.67 -9.17
C SER A 15 16.39 4.23 -9.97
N ARG A 16 16.29 4.36 -11.31
CA ARG A 16 17.35 4.84 -12.21
C ARG A 16 18.66 4.04 -12.14
N LEU A 17 18.57 2.75 -11.81
CA LEU A 17 19.72 1.86 -11.71
C LEU A 17 19.93 1.07 -13.01
N SER A 18 21.20 0.90 -13.40
CA SER A 18 21.58 -0.07 -14.42
C SER A 18 21.53 -1.50 -13.85
N GLN A 19 21.58 -2.51 -14.73
CA GLN A 19 21.73 -3.90 -14.26
C GLN A 19 23.07 -4.10 -13.50
N LEU A 20 24.10 -3.34 -13.86
CA LEU A 20 25.40 -3.35 -13.19
C LEU A 20 25.30 -2.77 -11.78
N ASP A 21 24.59 -1.66 -11.60
CA ASP A 21 24.40 -1.06 -10.27
C ASP A 21 23.65 -2.02 -9.34
N LEU A 22 22.56 -2.61 -9.83
CA LEU A 22 21.78 -3.56 -9.04
C LEU A 22 22.58 -4.80 -8.67
N LEU A 23 23.42 -5.32 -9.57
CA LEU A 23 24.28 -6.47 -9.24
C LEU A 23 25.30 -6.16 -8.16
N LEU A 24 25.88 -4.95 -8.18
CA LEU A 24 26.85 -4.52 -7.16
C LEU A 24 26.17 -4.35 -5.78
N MET A 25 24.98 -3.74 -5.76
CA MET A 25 24.20 -3.53 -4.55
C MET A 25 23.68 -4.84 -3.95
N ALA A 26 23.14 -5.72 -4.78
CA ALA A 26 22.61 -7.02 -4.36
C ALA A 26 23.66 -8.12 -4.19
N VAL A 27 24.91 -7.86 -4.57
CA VAL A 27 26.03 -8.84 -4.55
C VAL A 27 25.64 -10.13 -5.31
N VAL A 28 25.16 -9.96 -6.55
CA VAL A 28 24.77 -11.06 -7.44
C VAL A 28 25.50 -10.95 -8.78
N SER A 29 25.55 -12.02 -9.60
CA SER A 29 26.18 -11.93 -10.91
C SER A 29 25.29 -11.19 -11.94
N SER A 30 25.91 -10.47 -12.88
CA SER A 30 25.19 -9.76 -13.97
C SER A 30 24.35 -10.71 -14.81
N ARG A 31 24.86 -11.91 -15.10
CA ARG A 31 24.15 -12.96 -15.82
C ARG A 31 22.85 -13.35 -15.11
N HIS A 32 22.86 -13.38 -13.78
CA HIS A 32 21.71 -13.75 -12.97
C HIS A 32 20.57 -12.72 -13.09
N ILE A 33 20.89 -11.42 -12.95
CA ILE A 33 19.91 -10.33 -13.09
C ILE A 33 19.28 -10.35 -14.49
N SER A 34 20.11 -10.43 -15.54
CA SER A 34 19.63 -10.49 -16.92
C SER A 34 18.70 -11.68 -17.16
N PHE A 35 19.02 -12.85 -16.59
CA PHE A 35 18.19 -14.05 -16.75
C PHE A 35 16.87 -13.95 -15.99
N ILE A 36 16.85 -13.30 -14.83
CA ILE A 36 15.62 -13.02 -14.08
C ILE A 36 14.73 -12.06 -14.88
N GLU A 37 15.29 -10.90 -15.29
CA GLU A 37 14.53 -9.86 -16.02
C GLU A 37 13.96 -10.37 -17.35
N THR A 38 14.68 -11.27 -18.03
CA THR A 38 14.22 -11.89 -19.29
C THR A 38 13.35 -13.13 -19.09
N GLY A 39 13.06 -13.52 -17.84
CA GLY A 39 12.22 -14.69 -17.53
C GLY A 39 12.88 -16.04 -17.78
N ARG A 40 14.20 -16.08 -18.02
CA ARG A 40 14.96 -17.34 -18.23
C ARG A 40 15.20 -18.11 -16.93
N THR A 41 15.07 -17.44 -15.78
CA THR A 41 15.24 -18.04 -14.45
C THR A 41 14.23 -17.43 -13.50
N ILE A 42 13.59 -18.29 -12.70
CA ILE A 42 12.75 -17.84 -11.58
C ILE A 42 13.68 -17.69 -10.36
N PRO A 43 13.77 -16.50 -9.76
CA PRO A 43 14.60 -16.28 -8.58
C PRO A 43 14.00 -16.98 -7.36
N SER A 44 14.86 -17.44 -6.44
CA SER A 44 14.40 -17.95 -5.15
C SER A 44 13.81 -16.83 -4.28
N ARG A 45 12.99 -17.20 -3.28
CA ARG A 45 12.42 -16.24 -2.30
C ARG A 45 13.50 -15.34 -1.68
N ALA A 46 14.62 -15.93 -1.25
CA ALA A 46 15.75 -15.18 -0.68
C ALA A 46 16.38 -14.21 -1.68
N MET A 47 16.46 -14.59 -2.95
CA MET A 47 16.95 -13.72 -4.02
C MET A 47 16.02 -12.53 -4.26
N ILE A 48 14.72 -12.76 -4.28
CA ILE A 48 13.72 -11.67 -4.45
C ILE A 48 13.85 -10.66 -3.30
N LEU A 49 13.93 -11.12 -2.05
CA LEU A 49 14.09 -10.23 -0.90
C LEU A 49 15.39 -9.43 -0.96
N ARG A 50 16.48 -10.05 -1.36
CA ARG A 50 17.78 -9.36 -1.53
C ARG A 50 17.72 -8.29 -2.62
N LEU A 51 17.05 -8.56 -3.74
CA LEU A 51 16.88 -7.60 -4.82
C LEU A 51 15.93 -6.47 -4.42
N ALA A 52 14.87 -6.78 -3.69
CA ALA A 52 13.94 -5.79 -3.13
C ALA A 52 14.65 -4.84 -2.15
N ASP A 53 15.48 -5.37 -1.26
CA ASP A 53 16.29 -4.60 -0.31
C ASP A 53 17.31 -3.71 -1.03
N ALA A 54 18.05 -4.25 -1.99
CA ALA A 54 18.99 -3.48 -2.81
C ALA A 54 18.33 -2.35 -3.60
N LEU A 55 17.06 -2.51 -4.00
CA LEU A 55 16.26 -1.47 -4.66
C LEU A 55 15.59 -0.49 -3.68
N GLY A 56 15.71 -0.71 -2.37
CA GLY A 56 15.02 0.09 -1.35
C GLY A 56 13.50 0.04 -1.47
N LEU A 57 12.93 -1.10 -1.89
CA LEU A 57 11.49 -1.22 -2.09
C LEU A 57 10.74 -1.18 -0.76
N ALA A 58 9.59 -0.51 -0.76
CA ALA A 58 8.65 -0.59 0.35
C ALA A 58 8.15 -2.04 0.56
N HIS A 59 7.71 -2.37 1.77
CA HIS A 59 7.21 -3.72 2.11
C HIS A 59 6.09 -4.20 1.17
N THR A 60 5.20 -3.30 0.75
CA THR A 60 4.13 -3.59 -0.22
C THR A 60 4.70 -4.02 -1.58
N ASP A 61 5.68 -3.29 -2.10
CA ASP A 61 6.30 -3.58 -3.39
C ASP A 61 7.18 -4.85 -3.31
N SER A 62 7.84 -5.07 -2.17
CA SER A 62 8.59 -6.31 -1.89
C SER A 62 7.66 -7.53 -1.87
N ASN A 63 6.48 -7.42 -1.22
CA ASN A 63 5.47 -8.47 -1.24
C ASN A 63 4.88 -8.69 -2.63
N LEU A 64 4.68 -7.63 -3.41
CA LEU A 64 4.22 -7.74 -4.80
C LEU A 64 5.23 -8.50 -5.67
N LEU A 65 6.53 -8.21 -5.48
CA LEU A 65 7.60 -8.91 -6.18
C LEU A 65 7.67 -10.39 -5.78
N LEU A 66 7.50 -10.70 -4.48
CA LEU A 66 7.39 -12.09 -3.98
C LEU A 66 6.20 -12.81 -4.60
N HIS A 67 5.02 -12.17 -4.59
CA HIS A 67 3.80 -12.75 -5.14
C HIS A 67 3.94 -13.05 -6.64
N SER A 68 4.55 -12.14 -7.40
CA SER A 68 4.82 -12.35 -8.83
C SER A 68 5.79 -13.50 -9.11
N GLY A 69 6.63 -13.86 -8.12
CA GLY A 69 7.50 -15.04 -8.13
C GLY A 69 6.84 -16.32 -7.62
N GLY A 70 5.55 -16.27 -7.22
CA GLY A 70 4.81 -17.41 -6.67
C GLY A 70 5.07 -17.68 -5.19
N TYR A 71 5.62 -16.70 -4.43
CA TYR A 71 5.93 -16.84 -3.01
C TYR A 71 4.91 -16.12 -2.13
N ALA A 72 4.72 -16.64 -0.90
CA ALA A 72 3.94 -15.96 0.12
C ALA A 72 4.58 -14.62 0.55
N PRO A 73 3.77 -13.63 0.97
CA PRO A 73 4.26 -12.37 1.50
C PRO A 73 5.28 -12.57 2.63
N ALA A 74 6.30 -11.70 2.71
CA ALA A 74 7.29 -11.69 3.79
C ALA A 74 6.92 -10.72 4.90
N TYR A 75 6.21 -9.65 4.56
CA TYR A 75 5.84 -8.58 5.47
C TYR A 75 4.35 -8.62 5.73
N THR A 76 3.96 -8.67 7.02
CA THR A 76 2.58 -8.59 7.46
C THR A 76 2.26 -7.17 7.93
N GLU A 77 0.99 -6.82 7.93
CA GLU A 77 0.55 -5.56 8.53
C GLU A 77 0.66 -5.62 10.06
N LEU A 78 1.14 -4.51 10.64
CA LEU A 78 1.22 -4.36 12.08
C LEU A 78 -0.19 -4.08 12.66
N GLU A 79 -0.60 -4.83 13.68
CA GLU A 79 -1.82 -4.56 14.43
C GLU A 79 -1.54 -3.51 15.49
N LEU A 80 -1.92 -2.25 15.24
CA LEU A 80 -1.75 -1.14 16.21
C LEU A 80 -2.48 -1.38 17.54
N GLY A 81 -3.44 -2.31 17.58
CA GLY A 81 -4.17 -2.72 18.81
C GLY A 81 -3.35 -3.53 19.81
N ALA A 82 -2.24 -4.12 19.42
CA ALA A 82 -1.42 -4.94 20.28
C ALA A 82 -0.76 -4.14 21.42
N ASN A 83 -0.57 -4.77 22.59
CA ASN A 83 -0.06 -4.06 23.77
C ASN A 83 1.37 -3.55 23.61
N ASP A 84 2.22 -4.24 22.87
CA ASP A 84 3.60 -3.88 22.55
C ASP A 84 3.69 -2.67 21.58
N MET A 85 2.58 -2.31 20.92
CA MET A 85 2.50 -1.16 20.01
C MET A 85 2.14 0.17 20.71
N LYS A 86 2.02 0.19 22.05
CA LYS A 86 1.68 1.42 22.78
C LYS A 86 2.63 2.60 22.50
N PRO A 87 3.97 2.44 22.55
CA PRO A 87 4.88 3.56 22.26
C PRO A 87 4.72 4.09 20.83
N PHE A 88 4.43 3.20 19.88
CA PHE A 88 4.21 3.56 18.49
C PHE A 88 2.90 4.34 18.32
N ARG A 89 1.82 3.94 19.01
CA ARG A 89 0.57 4.72 19.04
C ARG A 89 0.75 6.10 19.62
N GLU A 90 1.50 6.24 20.71
CA GLU A 90 1.79 7.52 21.34
C GLU A 90 2.57 8.45 20.39
N ALA A 91 3.56 7.93 19.67
CA ALA A 91 4.28 8.68 18.66
C ALA A 91 3.36 9.11 17.49
N LEU A 92 2.45 8.23 17.02
CA LEU A 92 1.47 8.57 16.00
C LEU A 92 0.48 9.66 16.49
N MET A 93 0.02 9.59 17.74
CA MET A 93 -0.83 10.62 18.33
C MET A 93 -0.13 11.97 18.33
N LEU A 94 1.13 12.02 18.75
CA LEU A 94 1.92 13.25 18.74
C LEU A 94 2.06 13.85 17.33
N ILE A 95 2.29 13.00 16.32
CA ILE A 95 2.35 13.44 14.91
C ILE A 95 1.01 14.01 14.46
N LEU A 96 -0.10 13.31 14.76
CA LEU A 96 -1.45 13.74 14.42
C LEU A 96 -1.81 15.07 15.06
N ASP A 97 -1.51 15.24 16.35
CA ASP A 97 -1.82 16.46 17.10
C ASP A 97 -1.01 17.66 16.60
N ASN A 98 0.27 17.46 16.29
CA ASN A 98 1.11 18.51 15.72
C ASN A 98 0.73 18.87 14.28
N HIS A 99 -0.07 18.06 13.61
CA HIS A 99 -0.53 18.35 12.25
C HIS A 99 -1.75 19.28 12.18
N ASN A 100 -2.43 19.53 13.32
CA ASN A 100 -3.53 20.49 13.37
C ASN A 100 -3.05 21.90 12.93
N PRO A 101 -3.85 22.67 12.17
CA PRO A 101 -5.28 22.47 11.87
C PRO A 101 -5.56 21.64 10.61
N TYR A 102 -4.58 21.00 10.02
CA TYR A 102 -4.77 20.20 8.79
C TYR A 102 -5.27 18.80 9.13
N PRO A 103 -6.31 18.29 8.41
CA PRO A 103 -6.83 16.96 8.63
C PRO A 103 -5.77 15.88 8.42
N ALA A 104 -5.59 15.02 9.43
CA ALA A 104 -4.65 13.90 9.37
C ALA A 104 -5.25 12.65 10.00
N ARG A 105 -4.93 11.47 9.43
CA ARG A 105 -5.46 10.19 9.87
C ARG A 105 -4.47 9.05 9.68
N VAL A 106 -4.60 8.02 10.49
CA VAL A 106 -3.91 6.74 10.38
C VAL A 106 -4.94 5.69 9.99
N MET A 107 -4.60 4.87 9.01
CA MET A 107 -5.44 3.77 8.52
C MET A 107 -4.63 2.48 8.56
N ASP A 108 -5.32 1.34 8.72
CA ASP A 108 -4.73 0.04 8.47
C ASP A 108 -4.62 -0.26 6.97
N GLY A 109 -4.00 -1.38 6.63
CA GLY A 109 -3.88 -1.80 5.25
C GLY A 109 -5.21 -2.20 4.59
N SER A 110 -6.28 -2.39 5.35
CA SER A 110 -7.65 -2.62 4.86
C SER A 110 -8.46 -1.33 4.78
N TRP A 111 -7.79 -0.15 4.92
CA TRP A 111 -8.38 1.19 4.85
C TRP A 111 -9.33 1.52 6.00
N ASN A 112 -9.30 0.76 7.10
CA ASN A 112 -10.06 1.11 8.28
C ASN A 112 -9.36 2.25 9.02
N LEU A 113 -10.14 3.24 9.45
CA LEU A 113 -9.65 4.36 10.24
C LEU A 113 -9.23 3.84 11.61
N LEU A 114 -7.98 4.06 11.98
CA LEU A 114 -7.42 3.68 13.29
C LEU A 114 -7.31 4.88 14.22
N MET A 115 -6.84 6.02 13.71
CA MET A 115 -6.64 7.24 14.47
C MET A 115 -6.88 8.46 13.56
N ALA A 116 -7.32 9.57 14.16
CA ALA A 116 -7.53 10.84 13.46
C ALA A 116 -7.33 12.01 14.42
N ASN A 117 -6.77 13.12 13.93
CA ASN A 117 -6.70 14.35 14.70
C ASN A 117 -8.06 15.09 14.74
N SER A 118 -8.14 16.14 15.54
CA SER A 118 -9.37 16.91 15.72
C SER A 118 -9.87 17.54 14.41
N ALA A 119 -8.98 18.03 13.55
CA ALA A 119 -9.34 18.61 12.27
C ALA A 119 -9.99 17.57 11.33
N GLN A 120 -9.46 16.34 11.27
CA GLN A 120 -10.07 15.26 10.51
C GLN A 120 -11.43 14.86 11.08
N GLN A 121 -11.57 14.81 12.41
CA GLN A 121 -12.84 14.48 13.06
C GLN A 121 -13.91 15.54 12.73
N MET A 122 -13.57 16.83 12.83
CA MET A 122 -14.48 17.92 12.47
C MET A 122 -14.90 17.85 11.00
N MET A 123 -13.96 17.65 10.08
CA MET A 123 -14.24 17.50 8.66
C MET A 123 -15.18 16.31 8.40
N THR A 124 -14.92 15.18 9.03
CA THR A 124 -15.76 13.98 8.91
C THR A 124 -17.19 14.23 9.41
N ALA A 125 -17.33 14.91 10.56
CA ALA A 125 -18.64 15.24 11.13
C ALA A 125 -19.46 16.18 10.22
N GLN A 126 -18.81 17.10 9.52
CA GLN A 126 -19.47 18.00 8.56
C GLN A 126 -19.92 17.26 7.29
N ILE A 127 -19.13 16.31 6.81
CA ILE A 127 -19.43 15.55 5.57
C ILE A 127 -20.48 14.47 5.81
N MET A 128 -20.48 13.82 6.97
CA MET A 128 -21.32 12.65 7.25
C MET A 128 -22.57 12.94 8.10
N ASP A 129 -22.96 14.22 8.18
CA ASP A 129 -24.14 14.65 8.93
C ASP A 129 -24.19 14.09 10.35
N ALA A 130 -23.53 14.78 11.27
CA ALA A 130 -23.55 14.77 12.76
C ALA A 130 -23.86 13.48 13.57
N SER A 131 -24.27 12.39 12.96
CA SER A 131 -24.58 11.14 13.67
C SER A 131 -23.34 10.32 14.10
N GLY A 132 -22.16 10.95 13.97
CA GLY A 132 -20.87 10.37 14.38
C GLY A 132 -20.26 9.44 13.31
N ALA A 133 -18.99 9.66 13.02
CA ALA A 133 -18.25 8.65 12.28
C ALA A 133 -18.35 7.32 13.05
N PRO A 134 -18.80 6.23 12.43
CA PRO A 134 -18.88 4.95 13.13
C PRO A 134 -17.47 4.59 13.64
N PRO A 135 -17.35 3.99 14.83
CA PRO A 135 -16.06 3.68 15.47
C PRO A 135 -15.14 2.78 14.61
N ALA A 136 -15.65 2.22 13.52
CA ALA A 136 -14.92 1.42 12.54
C ALA A 136 -15.20 1.91 11.12
N MET A 137 -14.85 3.19 10.81
CA MET A 137 -15.03 3.73 9.47
C MET A 137 -13.99 3.18 8.51
N ASN A 138 -14.45 2.55 7.43
CA ASN A 138 -13.58 2.22 6.31
C ASN A 138 -13.55 3.39 5.32
N ILE A 139 -12.39 4.01 5.18
CA ILE A 139 -12.20 5.22 4.39
C ILE A 139 -12.50 4.98 2.91
N LEU A 140 -12.13 3.81 2.38
CA LEU A 140 -12.41 3.48 0.99
C LEU A 140 -13.91 3.46 0.70
N LYS A 141 -14.69 2.79 1.58
CA LYS A 141 -16.14 2.79 1.48
C LYS A 141 -16.74 4.19 1.60
N ALA A 142 -16.22 5.00 2.52
CA ALA A 142 -16.69 6.37 2.72
C ALA A 142 -16.40 7.27 1.49
N VAL A 143 -15.24 7.12 0.86
CA VAL A 143 -14.88 7.88 -0.35
C VAL A 143 -15.78 7.51 -1.53
N PHE A 144 -16.11 6.23 -1.71
CA PHE A 144 -16.91 5.76 -2.85
C PHE A 144 -18.42 5.86 -2.65
N ARG A 145 -18.92 6.11 -1.44
CA ARG A 145 -20.36 6.35 -1.22
C ARG A 145 -20.82 7.65 -1.87
N GLN A 146 -21.97 7.60 -2.56
CA GLN A 146 -22.55 8.75 -3.25
C GLN A 146 -23.00 9.89 -2.31
N ASP A 147 -23.33 9.55 -1.07
CA ASP A 147 -23.83 10.45 -0.02
C ASP A 147 -22.77 10.82 1.01
N SER A 148 -21.49 10.75 0.67
CA SER A 148 -20.37 10.97 1.57
C SER A 148 -19.27 11.83 0.92
N TYR A 149 -17.99 11.48 1.13
CA TYR A 149 -16.84 12.24 0.62
C TYR A 149 -16.89 12.52 -0.89
N ARG A 150 -17.52 11.65 -1.68
CA ARG A 150 -17.63 11.80 -3.13
C ARG A 150 -18.21 13.16 -3.54
N LEU A 151 -19.19 13.68 -2.79
CA LEU A 151 -19.84 14.98 -3.07
C LEU A 151 -18.89 16.18 -2.95
N PHE A 152 -17.77 16.02 -2.25
CA PHE A 152 -16.80 17.06 -1.93
C PHE A 152 -15.50 16.90 -2.70
N ILE A 153 -15.40 15.91 -3.59
CA ILE A 153 -14.21 15.65 -4.42
C ILE A 153 -14.47 16.22 -5.82
N GLU A 154 -13.72 17.27 -6.16
CA GLU A 154 -13.87 18.00 -7.42
C GLU A 154 -13.45 17.11 -8.62
N ASP A 155 -12.27 16.48 -8.56
CA ASP A 155 -11.73 15.60 -9.60
C ASP A 155 -11.96 14.13 -9.26
N TRP A 156 -13.22 13.74 -9.13
CA TRP A 156 -13.63 12.40 -8.70
C TRP A 156 -12.99 11.26 -9.51
N ASP A 157 -13.02 11.36 -10.85
CA ASP A 157 -12.54 10.29 -11.71
C ASP A 157 -11.04 10.04 -11.54
N GLU A 158 -10.25 11.10 -11.32
CA GLU A 158 -8.82 11.00 -11.06
C GLU A 158 -8.56 10.34 -9.70
N VAL A 159 -9.24 10.82 -8.65
CA VAL A 159 -9.11 10.28 -7.29
C VAL A 159 -9.56 8.82 -7.23
N ALA A 160 -10.67 8.48 -7.87
CA ALA A 160 -11.17 7.11 -7.95
C ALA A 160 -10.17 6.18 -8.66
N SER A 161 -9.67 6.59 -9.84
CA SER A 161 -8.68 5.83 -10.61
C SER A 161 -7.39 5.60 -9.81
N HIS A 162 -6.89 6.64 -9.14
CA HIS A 162 -5.67 6.53 -8.34
C HIS A 162 -5.86 5.62 -7.13
N THR A 163 -6.99 5.75 -6.45
CA THR A 163 -7.35 4.93 -5.29
C THR A 163 -7.50 3.45 -5.66
N LEU A 164 -8.21 3.16 -6.77
CA LEU A 164 -8.38 1.80 -7.27
C LEU A 164 -7.04 1.16 -7.68
N LYS A 165 -6.15 1.90 -8.36
CA LYS A 165 -4.80 1.42 -8.71
C LYS A 165 -4.00 1.06 -7.46
N ARG A 166 -4.07 1.89 -6.42
CA ARG A 166 -3.40 1.63 -5.14
C ARG A 166 -3.97 0.39 -4.44
N LEU A 167 -5.31 0.28 -4.39
CA LEU A 167 -5.99 -0.89 -3.82
C LEU A 167 -5.61 -2.16 -4.55
N TYR A 168 -5.61 -2.15 -5.88
CA TYR A 168 -5.23 -3.31 -6.69
C TYR A 168 -3.79 -3.77 -6.42
N LYS A 169 -2.83 -2.84 -6.36
CA LYS A 169 -1.45 -3.14 -5.95
C LYS A 169 -1.40 -3.81 -4.57
N GLN A 170 -2.17 -3.30 -3.63
CA GLN A 170 -2.21 -3.80 -2.26
C GLN A 170 -2.80 -5.22 -2.17
N VAL A 171 -3.90 -5.48 -2.89
CA VAL A 171 -4.50 -6.83 -2.99
C VAL A 171 -3.50 -7.84 -3.54
N LEU A 172 -2.76 -7.48 -4.58
CA LEU A 172 -1.72 -8.33 -5.15
C LEU A 172 -0.56 -8.58 -4.18
N ALA A 173 -0.17 -7.57 -3.39
CA ALA A 173 0.96 -7.67 -2.47
C ALA A 173 0.66 -8.48 -1.20
N PHE A 174 -0.55 -8.37 -0.66
CA PHE A 174 -0.90 -8.99 0.62
C PHE A 174 -1.87 -10.18 0.50
N GLY A 175 -2.48 -10.38 -0.68
CA GLY A 175 -3.29 -11.57 -0.99
C GLY A 175 -4.53 -11.75 -0.12
N LYS A 176 -5.14 -10.67 0.36
CA LYS A 176 -6.36 -10.73 1.18
C LYS A 176 -7.60 -10.88 0.30
N PRO A 177 -8.35 -12.01 0.36
CA PRO A 177 -9.54 -12.24 -0.46
C PRO A 177 -10.68 -11.22 -0.24
N SER A 178 -10.76 -10.62 0.96
CA SER A 178 -11.75 -9.58 1.27
C SER A 178 -11.58 -8.32 0.43
N ASP A 179 -10.33 -7.99 0.09
CA ASP A 179 -10.00 -6.79 -0.66
C ASP A 179 -10.23 -6.98 -2.17
N ASP A 180 -10.07 -8.20 -2.69
CA ASP A 180 -10.41 -8.53 -4.09
C ASP A 180 -11.92 -8.39 -4.35
N ALA A 181 -12.75 -8.85 -3.42
CA ALA A 181 -14.20 -8.67 -3.48
C ALA A 181 -14.61 -7.19 -3.39
N LEU A 182 -13.91 -6.41 -2.57
CA LEU A 182 -14.12 -4.97 -2.45
C LEU A 182 -13.69 -4.24 -3.74
N CYS A 183 -12.54 -4.61 -4.30
CA CYS A 183 -12.03 -4.06 -5.55
C CYS A 183 -13.03 -4.26 -6.70
N LYS A 184 -13.57 -5.48 -6.86
CA LYS A 184 -14.60 -5.79 -7.86
C LYS A 184 -15.86 -4.93 -7.67
N ARG A 185 -16.37 -4.85 -6.43
CA ARG A 185 -17.56 -4.04 -6.12
C ARG A 185 -17.38 -2.56 -6.43
N LEU A 186 -16.18 -2.01 -6.23
CA LEU A 186 -15.89 -0.59 -6.48
C LEU A 186 -15.66 -0.31 -7.98
N THR A 187 -15.24 -1.31 -8.74
CA THR A 187 -15.07 -1.19 -10.20
C THR A 187 -16.41 -1.23 -10.92
N ASP A 188 -17.41 -1.90 -10.33
CA ASP A 188 -18.77 -2.04 -10.89
C ASP A 188 -19.71 -0.87 -10.51
N MET A 189 -19.24 0.13 -9.74
CA MET A 189 -19.97 1.35 -9.32
C MET A 189 -19.60 2.58 -10.14
#